data_9abb29a98ab64d2c576e0224fbb5151b
#
_entry.id   9abb29a98ab64d2c576e0224fbb5151b
#
_cell.length_a   1.000
_cell.length_b   1.000
_cell.length_c   1.000
_cell.angle_alpha   90.00
_cell.angle_beta   90.00
_cell.angle_gamma   90.00
#
_symmetry.space_group_name_H-M   'P 1'
#
loop_
_entity.id
_entity.type
_entity.pdbx_description
1 polymer ?
#
loop_
_entity_poly.entity_id
_entity_poly.type
_entity_poly.pdbx_seq_one_letter_code
_entity_poly.pdbx_strand_id
1 'polypeptide(L)'
;MPLKNWDNKTWLSSKKYIKTFNNFLLKRINLNKNSQILDIGCGRGKILGSLFSKLKLKNKPVGIDIEIHKDRDKRIDFQKIDVIKYLKKNKKKFDLILIKQTIHLLKFQQIKKLLLLCNGALNPKGKIMIFTLETFNNEIPTFLLMKKKLRKSLIRDKKIIQYISKLHNKNSIKKFSFKVTITKKKYIKMIENRYISTLLNFRLKEISHGINEIKSKYSQTIHFDDKLICLILNK
;
A
#
# COMPACT_ATOMS: atom_id res chain seq x y z
N MET A 1 -4.44 14.86 9.26
CA MET A 1 -4.13 13.86 10.31
C MET A 1 -3.52 12.65 9.65
N PRO A 2 -2.42 12.09 10.20
CA PRO A 2 -1.85 10.86 9.68
C PRO A 2 -2.77 9.66 9.97
N LEU A 3 -2.77 8.69 9.06
CA LEU A 3 -3.58 7.46 9.15
C LEU A 3 -2.95 6.48 10.15
N LYS A 4 -3.31 6.58 11.42
CA LYS A 4 -2.87 5.59 12.43
C LYS A 4 -3.76 4.35 12.42
N ASN A 5 -3.13 3.15 12.35
CA ASN A 5 -3.80 1.84 12.42
C ASN A 5 -4.96 1.66 11.40
N TRP A 6 -4.91 2.35 10.27
CA TRP A 6 -5.97 2.38 9.26
C TRP A 6 -6.32 1.00 8.68
N ASP A 7 -5.34 0.13 8.58
CA ASP A 7 -5.50 -1.25 8.08
C ASP A 7 -6.00 -2.23 9.15
N ASN A 8 -6.09 -1.79 10.43
CA ASN A 8 -6.51 -2.66 11.51
C ASN A 8 -7.98 -3.07 11.33
N LYS A 9 -8.25 -4.37 11.51
CA LYS A 9 -9.61 -4.95 11.36
C LYS A 9 -10.21 -4.81 9.95
N THR A 10 -9.41 -4.47 8.94
CA THR A 10 -9.83 -4.48 7.53
C THR A 10 -9.49 -5.81 6.86
N TRP A 11 -9.90 -6.00 5.60
CA TRP A 11 -9.47 -7.17 4.81
C TRP A 11 -7.96 -7.14 4.55
N LEU A 12 -7.33 -5.93 4.47
CA LEU A 12 -5.90 -5.74 4.21
C LEU A 12 -5.00 -6.33 5.30
N SER A 13 -5.53 -6.51 6.52
CA SER A 13 -4.84 -7.14 7.65
C SER A 13 -5.13 -8.64 7.79
N SER A 14 -5.99 -9.22 6.95
CA SER A 14 -6.32 -10.65 7.03
C SER A 14 -5.14 -11.53 6.58
N LYS A 15 -4.98 -12.67 7.24
CA LYS A 15 -3.95 -13.67 6.86
C LYS A 15 -4.07 -14.07 5.39
N LYS A 16 -5.31 -14.21 4.86
CA LYS A 16 -5.59 -14.58 3.47
C LYS A 16 -5.09 -13.50 2.50
N TYR A 17 -5.40 -12.22 2.77
CA TYR A 17 -4.92 -11.11 1.95
C TYR A 17 -3.39 -11.05 1.92
N ILE A 18 -2.76 -11.07 3.10
CA ILE A 18 -1.29 -11.00 3.23
C ILE A 18 -0.62 -12.18 2.49
N LYS A 19 -1.14 -13.40 2.64
CA LYS A 19 -0.63 -14.59 1.92
C LYS A 19 -0.76 -14.41 0.41
N THR A 20 -1.92 -13.96 -0.08
CA THR A 20 -2.18 -13.74 -1.52
C THR A 20 -1.27 -12.66 -2.07
N PHE A 21 -1.11 -11.54 -1.36
CA PHE A 21 -0.24 -10.44 -1.75
C PHE A 21 1.24 -10.87 -1.80
N ASN A 22 1.72 -11.58 -0.79
CA ASN A 22 3.09 -12.10 -0.77
C ASN A 22 3.34 -13.12 -1.89
N ASN A 23 2.37 -13.97 -2.22
CA ASN A 23 2.47 -14.88 -3.37
C ASN A 23 2.55 -14.08 -4.69
N PHE A 24 1.80 -12.99 -4.82
CA PHE A 24 1.88 -12.11 -5.98
C PHE A 24 3.27 -11.48 -6.13
N LEU A 25 3.87 -11.02 -5.03
CA LEU A 25 5.24 -10.48 -5.04
C LEU A 25 6.26 -11.55 -5.48
N LEU A 26 6.23 -12.72 -4.84
CA LEU A 26 7.21 -13.78 -5.06
C LEU A 26 7.16 -14.40 -6.46
N LYS A 27 6.03 -14.29 -7.16
CA LYS A 27 5.94 -14.67 -8.58
C LYS A 27 6.67 -13.69 -9.52
N ARG A 28 7.11 -12.52 -9.04
CA ARG A 28 7.66 -11.42 -9.87
C ARG A 28 9.08 -11.03 -9.52
N ILE A 29 9.57 -11.53 -8.40
CA ILE A 29 10.93 -11.31 -7.94
C ILE A 29 11.46 -12.57 -7.27
N ASN A 30 12.66 -12.98 -7.64
CA ASN A 30 13.33 -14.10 -7.00
C ASN A 30 14.00 -13.62 -5.71
N LEU A 31 13.41 -13.98 -4.57
CA LEU A 31 13.94 -13.69 -3.23
C LEU A 31 14.27 -14.98 -2.51
N ASN A 32 15.32 -14.96 -1.71
CA ASN A 32 15.78 -16.10 -0.91
C ASN A 32 16.13 -15.66 0.53
N LYS A 33 16.63 -16.58 1.35
CA LYS A 33 16.97 -16.32 2.75
C LYS A 33 18.00 -15.20 3.00
N ASN A 34 18.80 -14.84 2.01
CA ASN A 34 19.81 -13.77 2.11
C ASN A 34 19.29 -12.41 1.59
N SER A 35 18.11 -12.36 1.01
CA SER A 35 17.56 -11.15 0.39
C SER A 35 17.33 -10.05 1.41
N GLN A 36 17.66 -8.81 1.02
CA GLN A 36 17.43 -7.59 1.77
C GLN A 36 16.17 -6.88 1.24
N ILE A 37 15.24 -6.56 2.12
CA ILE A 37 13.95 -5.97 1.74
C ILE A 37 13.73 -4.68 2.51
N LEU A 38 13.30 -3.63 1.80
CA LEU A 38 12.83 -2.37 2.36
C LEU A 38 11.35 -2.17 2.01
N ASP A 39 10.53 -1.81 2.99
CA ASP A 39 9.12 -1.42 2.80
C ASP A 39 8.94 0.05 3.23
N ILE A 40 8.58 0.90 2.28
CA ILE A 40 8.41 2.35 2.47
C ILE A 40 6.93 2.65 2.72
N GLY A 41 6.62 3.22 3.89
CA GLY A 41 5.26 3.37 4.37
C GLY A 41 4.69 2.03 4.83
N CYS A 42 5.49 1.27 5.58
CA CYS A 42 5.19 -0.12 5.95
C CYS A 42 3.99 -0.27 6.91
N GLY A 43 3.51 0.83 7.51
CA GLY A 43 2.46 0.79 8.52
C GLY A 43 2.83 -0.14 9.68
N ARG A 44 2.02 -1.17 9.92
CA ARG A 44 2.29 -2.19 10.97
C ARG A 44 3.28 -3.27 10.53
N GLY A 45 3.76 -3.27 9.30
CA GLY A 45 4.76 -4.22 8.80
C GLY A 45 4.30 -5.67 8.66
N LYS A 46 2.99 -5.95 8.66
CA LYS A 46 2.46 -7.33 8.62
C LYS A 46 2.80 -8.09 7.34
N ILE A 47 2.80 -7.40 6.19
CA ILE A 47 3.24 -7.97 4.90
C ILE A 47 4.71 -8.39 4.99
N LEU A 48 5.54 -7.48 5.47
CA LEU A 48 6.98 -7.67 5.58
C LEU A 48 7.35 -8.77 6.59
N GLY A 49 6.70 -8.78 7.76
CA GLY A 49 6.88 -9.84 8.76
C GLY A 49 6.43 -11.22 8.27
N SER A 50 5.39 -11.26 7.42
CA SER A 50 4.97 -12.51 6.77
C SER A 50 5.99 -12.99 5.72
N LEU A 51 6.61 -12.08 4.96
CA LEU A 51 7.72 -12.41 4.04
C LEU A 51 8.93 -12.94 4.79
N PHE A 52 9.29 -12.30 5.92
CA PHE A 52 10.40 -12.76 6.78
C PHE A 52 10.25 -14.22 7.16
N SER A 53 9.08 -14.60 7.68
CA SER A 53 8.83 -16.01 8.05
C SER A 53 8.76 -16.93 6.86
N LYS A 54 8.13 -16.51 5.76
CA LYS A 54 7.93 -17.36 4.57
C LYS A 54 9.26 -17.68 3.87
N LEU A 55 10.16 -16.70 3.76
CA LEU A 55 11.47 -16.84 3.11
C LEU A 55 12.56 -17.30 4.06
N LYS A 56 12.27 -17.41 5.36
CA LYS A 56 13.26 -17.68 6.42
C LYS A 56 14.46 -16.74 6.31
N LEU A 57 14.17 -15.42 6.17
CA LEU A 57 15.22 -14.43 5.98
C LEU A 57 16.23 -14.45 7.15
N LYS A 58 17.53 -14.41 6.84
CA LYS A 58 18.59 -14.34 7.84
C LYS A 58 18.56 -13.04 8.63
N ASN A 59 18.27 -11.92 7.95
CA ASN A 59 18.20 -10.59 8.56
C ASN A 59 16.77 -10.10 8.56
N LYS A 60 16.37 -9.38 9.62
CA LYS A 60 15.07 -8.71 9.66
C LYS A 60 14.97 -7.70 8.50
N PRO A 61 13.89 -7.75 7.71
CA PRO A 61 13.65 -6.76 6.67
C PRO A 61 13.34 -5.39 7.30
N VAL A 62 13.72 -4.32 6.61
CA VAL A 62 13.54 -2.96 7.10
C VAL A 62 12.16 -2.42 6.71
N GLY A 63 11.42 -1.93 7.68
CA GLY A 63 10.16 -1.21 7.46
C GLY A 63 10.27 0.23 7.95
N ILE A 64 10.00 1.20 7.10
CA ILE A 64 10.02 2.62 7.49
C ILE A 64 8.64 3.24 7.35
N ASP A 65 8.29 4.09 8.32
CA ASP A 65 7.07 4.89 8.30
C ASP A 65 7.28 6.20 9.06
N ILE A 66 6.49 7.23 8.75
CA ILE A 66 6.49 8.50 9.50
C ILE A 66 5.70 8.42 10.80
N GLU A 67 4.83 7.39 10.93
CA GLU A 67 3.97 7.18 12.09
C GLU A 67 4.31 5.90 12.83
N ILE A 68 4.18 5.95 14.16
CA ILE A 68 4.26 4.74 14.99
C ILE A 68 2.85 4.12 15.07
N HIS A 69 2.73 2.90 14.57
CA HIS A 69 1.50 2.12 14.66
C HIS A 69 1.52 1.18 15.86
N LYS A 70 0.37 0.97 16.51
CA LYS A 70 0.17 -0.09 17.50
C LYS A 70 0.24 -1.46 16.81
N ASP A 71 0.57 -2.51 17.55
CA ASP A 71 0.61 -3.88 17.05
C ASP A 71 1.54 -4.12 15.84
N ARG A 72 2.66 -3.39 15.81
CA ARG A 72 3.69 -3.61 14.80
C ARG A 72 4.20 -5.05 14.84
N ASP A 73 4.58 -5.55 13.68
CA ASP A 73 5.18 -6.86 13.58
C ASP A 73 6.60 -6.85 14.15
N LYS A 74 6.86 -7.72 15.14
CA LYS A 74 8.17 -7.81 15.82
C LYS A 74 9.26 -8.45 14.94
N ARG A 75 8.89 -9.03 13.81
CA ARG A 75 9.79 -9.71 12.87
C ARG A 75 10.48 -8.75 11.90
N ILE A 76 10.21 -7.45 11.98
CA ILE A 76 10.84 -6.44 11.13
C ILE A 76 11.72 -5.49 11.95
N ASP A 77 12.70 -4.88 11.29
CA ASP A 77 13.43 -3.71 11.78
C ASP A 77 12.64 -2.46 11.40
N PHE A 78 11.82 -1.98 12.35
CA PHE A 78 10.96 -0.81 12.12
C PHE A 78 11.69 0.49 12.50
N GLN A 79 11.66 1.48 11.60
CA GLN A 79 12.21 2.81 11.86
C GLN A 79 11.18 3.90 11.58
N LYS A 80 10.94 4.76 12.60
CA LYS A 80 10.12 5.98 12.43
C LYS A 80 10.98 7.07 11.80
N ILE A 81 10.92 7.22 10.48
CA ILE A 81 11.75 8.17 9.76
C ILE A 81 11.11 8.55 8.42
N ASP A 82 11.37 9.79 7.97
CA ASP A 82 11.07 10.20 6.60
C ASP A 82 11.93 9.42 5.61
N VAL A 83 11.33 8.96 4.51
CA VAL A 83 11.99 8.09 3.53
C VAL A 83 13.19 8.76 2.85
N ILE A 84 13.13 10.05 2.55
CA ILE A 84 14.24 10.77 1.91
C ILE A 84 15.41 10.90 2.89
N LYS A 85 15.12 11.18 4.17
CA LYS A 85 16.15 11.23 5.24
C LYS A 85 16.78 9.85 5.43
N TYR A 86 15.97 8.78 5.46
CA TYR A 86 16.46 7.41 5.57
C TYR A 86 17.39 7.06 4.41
N LEU A 87 16.93 7.19 3.16
CA LEU A 87 17.70 6.77 1.98
C LEU A 87 18.99 7.56 1.78
N LYS A 88 19.05 8.84 2.20
CA LYS A 88 20.29 9.63 2.17
C LYS A 88 21.37 9.13 3.13
N LYS A 89 20.96 8.57 4.29
CA LYS A 89 21.89 8.05 5.31
C LYS A 89 22.19 6.57 5.13
N ASN A 90 21.32 5.86 4.39
CA ASN A 90 21.39 4.42 4.25
C ASN A 90 22.54 3.98 3.34
N LYS A 91 23.36 3.03 3.82
CA LYS A 91 24.44 2.38 3.05
C LYS A 91 24.07 0.98 2.56
N LYS A 92 22.94 0.42 3.06
CA LYS A 92 22.49 -0.94 2.67
C LYS A 92 21.95 -0.92 1.25
N LYS A 93 22.10 -2.05 0.54
CA LYS A 93 21.46 -2.32 -0.75
C LYS A 93 20.32 -3.31 -0.56
N PHE A 94 19.30 -3.21 -1.40
CA PHE A 94 18.09 -4.00 -1.29
C PHE A 94 17.80 -4.77 -2.59
N ASP A 95 17.31 -5.98 -2.44
CA ASP A 95 16.80 -6.78 -3.55
C ASP A 95 15.38 -6.38 -3.92
N LEU A 96 14.58 -5.99 -2.91
CA LEU A 96 13.23 -5.46 -3.09
C LEU A 96 13.05 -4.18 -2.28
N ILE A 97 12.57 -3.12 -2.95
CA ILE A 97 12.00 -1.94 -2.31
C ILE A 97 10.50 -1.96 -2.61
N LEU A 98 9.68 -2.11 -1.58
CA LEU A 98 8.22 -2.11 -1.67
C LEU A 98 7.68 -0.73 -1.30
N ILE A 99 6.72 -0.22 -2.09
CA ILE A 99 5.98 1.02 -1.82
C ILE A 99 4.50 0.71 -2.04
N LYS A 100 3.77 0.40 -0.97
CA LYS A 100 2.37 0.03 -1.08
C LYS A 100 1.45 1.10 -0.50
N GLN A 101 0.59 1.68 -1.34
CA GLN A 101 -0.40 2.68 -0.91
C GLN A 101 0.20 3.91 -0.21
N THR A 102 1.41 4.32 -0.64
CA THR A 102 2.19 5.41 -0.02
C THR A 102 2.57 6.48 -1.03
N ILE A 103 2.89 6.10 -2.28
CA ILE A 103 3.42 7.01 -3.30
C ILE A 103 2.50 8.20 -3.58
N HIS A 104 1.18 8.02 -3.46
CA HIS A 104 0.18 9.06 -3.68
C HIS A 104 0.18 10.17 -2.61
N LEU A 105 0.87 9.99 -1.50
CA LEU A 105 1.03 11.01 -0.45
C LEU A 105 2.13 12.03 -0.79
N LEU A 106 2.98 11.74 -1.77
CA LEU A 106 4.13 12.55 -2.14
C LEU A 106 3.82 13.50 -3.30
N LYS A 107 4.49 14.67 -3.32
CA LYS A 107 4.49 15.59 -4.48
C LYS A 107 5.36 15.01 -5.60
N PHE A 108 5.12 15.39 -6.88
CA PHE A 108 5.88 14.88 -8.03
C PHE A 108 7.40 15.05 -7.91
N GLN A 109 7.85 16.21 -7.42
CA GLN A 109 9.28 16.45 -7.17
C GLN A 109 9.86 15.48 -6.12
N GLN A 110 9.09 15.18 -5.06
CA GLN A 110 9.49 14.21 -4.05
C GLN A 110 9.52 12.78 -4.61
N ILE A 111 8.58 12.44 -5.51
CA ILE A 111 8.55 11.14 -6.20
C ILE A 111 9.83 10.96 -7.04
N LYS A 112 10.22 11.97 -7.85
CA LYS A 112 11.45 11.92 -8.64
C LYS A 112 12.67 11.67 -7.74
N LYS A 113 12.81 12.46 -6.67
CA LYS A 113 13.90 12.33 -5.71
C LYS A 113 13.91 10.96 -5.01
N LEU A 114 12.73 10.47 -4.59
CA LEU A 114 12.58 9.15 -3.98
C LEU A 114 13.07 8.04 -4.92
N LEU A 115 12.62 8.05 -6.18
CA LEU A 115 12.99 7.01 -7.15
C LEU A 115 14.48 7.00 -7.46
N LEU A 116 15.13 8.16 -7.57
CA LEU A 116 16.59 8.25 -7.74
C LEU A 116 17.32 7.61 -6.54
N LEU A 117 16.91 7.94 -5.32
CA LEU A 117 17.51 7.37 -4.11
C LEU A 117 17.24 5.87 -3.99
N CYS A 118 16.02 5.43 -4.29
CA CYS A 118 15.67 4.00 -4.32
C CYS A 118 16.52 3.23 -5.34
N ASN A 119 16.67 3.76 -6.56
CA ASN A 119 17.49 3.14 -7.59
C ASN A 119 18.96 3.03 -7.14
N GLY A 120 19.50 4.05 -6.48
CA GLY A 120 20.82 4.02 -5.86
C GLY A 120 20.94 2.98 -4.74
N ALA A 121 19.85 2.68 -4.03
CA ALA A 121 19.81 1.71 -2.95
C ALA A 121 19.50 0.26 -3.39
N LEU A 122 19.28 0.00 -4.70
CA LEU A 122 19.04 -1.35 -5.21
C LEU A 122 20.33 -2.13 -5.43
N ASN A 123 20.27 -3.43 -5.19
CA ASN A 123 21.22 -4.42 -5.72
C ASN A 123 21.13 -4.52 -7.26
N PRO A 124 22.12 -5.08 -7.99
CA PRO A 124 22.12 -5.13 -9.47
C PRO A 124 20.87 -5.76 -10.10
N LYS A 125 20.27 -6.76 -9.48
CA LYS A 125 19.01 -7.42 -9.93
C LYS A 125 17.80 -7.02 -9.08
N GLY A 126 17.93 -5.96 -8.25
CA GLY A 126 16.89 -5.49 -7.37
C GLY A 126 15.74 -4.82 -8.11
N LYS A 127 14.58 -4.78 -7.47
CA LYS A 127 13.37 -4.18 -8.02
C LYS A 127 12.71 -3.21 -7.05
N ILE A 128 12.10 -2.15 -7.60
CA ILE A 128 11.13 -1.34 -6.86
C ILE A 128 9.75 -1.80 -7.31
N MET A 129 8.88 -2.13 -6.37
CA MET A 129 7.49 -2.51 -6.64
C MET A 129 6.55 -1.52 -5.97
N ILE A 130 5.81 -0.76 -6.79
CA ILE A 130 4.92 0.32 -6.34
C ILE A 130 3.48 -0.13 -6.56
N PHE A 131 2.67 -0.09 -5.49
CA PHE A 131 1.25 -0.46 -5.54
C PHE A 131 0.37 0.73 -5.24
N THR A 132 -0.58 0.99 -6.16
CA THR A 132 -1.66 1.96 -6.00
C THR A 132 -3.00 1.29 -6.26
N LEU A 133 -4.11 1.94 -5.93
CA LEU A 133 -5.43 1.46 -6.32
C LEU A 133 -5.57 1.39 -7.85
N GLU A 134 -6.36 0.43 -8.34
CA GLU A 134 -6.76 0.39 -9.75
C GLU A 134 -7.51 1.68 -10.10
N THR A 135 -7.08 2.34 -11.19
CA THR A 135 -7.52 3.70 -11.53
C THR A 135 -8.75 3.76 -12.43
N PHE A 136 -9.12 2.65 -13.08
CA PHE A 136 -10.26 2.60 -14.00
C PHE A 136 -11.45 1.83 -13.42
N ASN A 137 -11.23 0.57 -13.04
CA ASN A 137 -12.27 -0.36 -12.61
C ASN A 137 -12.17 -0.62 -11.12
N ASN A 138 -12.18 0.44 -10.32
CA ASN A 138 -12.16 0.34 -8.87
C ASN A 138 -13.54 -0.05 -8.34
N GLU A 139 -13.61 -1.15 -7.60
CA GLU A 139 -14.86 -1.73 -7.09
C GLU A 139 -15.07 -1.47 -5.59
N ILE A 140 -14.21 -0.69 -4.94
CA ILE A 140 -14.40 -0.36 -3.51
C ILE A 140 -15.81 0.23 -3.31
N PRO A 141 -16.63 -0.34 -2.43
CA PRO A 141 -17.98 0.17 -2.17
C PRO A 141 -17.94 1.61 -1.66
N THR A 142 -18.77 2.48 -2.20
CA THR A 142 -18.73 3.91 -1.87
C THR A 142 -20.13 4.50 -1.76
N PHE A 143 -20.27 5.49 -0.88
CA PHE A 143 -21.37 6.46 -0.96
C PHE A 143 -21.01 7.61 -1.91
N LEU A 144 -21.97 8.46 -2.28
CA LEU A 144 -21.81 9.43 -3.37
C LEU A 144 -20.61 10.38 -3.19
N LEU A 145 -20.50 11.00 -2.03
CA LEU A 145 -19.40 11.95 -1.75
C LEU A 145 -18.03 11.23 -1.75
N MET A 146 -17.97 10.03 -1.16
CA MET A 146 -16.76 9.21 -1.18
C MET A 146 -16.38 8.86 -2.62
N LYS A 147 -17.35 8.47 -3.48
CA LYS A 147 -17.11 8.15 -4.90
C LYS A 147 -16.51 9.34 -5.64
N LYS A 148 -17.06 10.55 -5.48
CA LYS A 148 -16.53 11.77 -6.09
C LYS A 148 -15.09 12.05 -5.68
N LYS A 149 -14.78 11.91 -4.40
CA LYS A 149 -13.44 12.17 -3.86
C LYS A 149 -12.43 11.08 -4.25
N LEU A 150 -12.83 9.81 -4.20
CA LEU A 150 -12.01 8.68 -4.65
C LEU A 150 -11.66 8.84 -6.13
N ARG A 151 -12.62 9.20 -7.00
CA ARG A 151 -12.37 9.45 -8.43
C ARG A 151 -11.26 10.51 -8.66
N LYS A 152 -11.28 11.63 -7.91
CA LYS A 152 -10.21 12.64 -7.98
C LYS A 152 -8.85 12.07 -7.60
N SER A 153 -8.79 11.25 -6.54
CA SER A 153 -7.56 10.57 -6.12
C SER A 153 -7.05 9.60 -7.18
N LEU A 154 -7.93 8.79 -7.77
CA LEU A 154 -7.58 7.82 -8.82
C LEU A 154 -7.06 8.50 -10.09
N ILE A 155 -7.61 9.66 -10.49
CA ILE A 155 -7.09 10.47 -11.61
C ILE A 155 -5.64 10.91 -11.30
N ARG A 156 -5.39 11.35 -10.07
CA ARG A 156 -4.02 11.71 -9.64
C ARG A 156 -3.09 10.50 -9.65
N ASP A 157 -3.53 9.37 -9.15
CA ASP A 157 -2.74 8.13 -9.15
C ASP A 157 -2.38 7.68 -10.57
N LYS A 158 -3.32 7.81 -11.53
CA LYS A 158 -3.04 7.58 -12.95
C LYS A 158 -1.92 8.47 -13.47
N LYS A 159 -1.97 9.78 -13.14
CA LYS A 159 -0.89 10.72 -13.53
C LYS A 159 0.45 10.35 -12.89
N ILE A 160 0.45 9.91 -11.63
CA ILE A 160 1.67 9.44 -10.94
C ILE A 160 2.26 8.21 -11.64
N ILE A 161 1.43 7.21 -11.98
CA ILE A 161 1.89 6.00 -12.70
C ILE A 161 2.50 6.38 -14.05
N GLN A 162 1.82 7.22 -14.84
CA GLN A 162 2.32 7.70 -16.14
C GLN A 162 3.65 8.46 -15.98
N TYR A 163 3.74 9.33 -14.98
CA TYR A 163 4.97 10.09 -14.67
C TYR A 163 6.13 9.16 -14.33
N ILE A 164 5.92 8.18 -13.45
CA ILE A 164 6.96 7.21 -13.06
C ILE A 164 7.39 6.36 -14.26
N SER A 165 6.43 5.88 -15.07
CA SER A 165 6.71 5.07 -16.26
C SER A 165 7.55 5.83 -17.31
N LYS A 166 7.36 7.15 -17.43
CA LYS A 166 8.20 7.99 -18.30
C LYS A 166 9.61 8.22 -17.73
N LEU A 167 9.75 8.28 -16.41
CA LEU A 167 11.06 8.46 -15.76
C LEU A 167 11.92 7.19 -15.78
N HIS A 168 11.33 6.03 -15.98
CA HIS A 168 12.00 4.74 -15.81
C HIS A 168 11.70 3.82 -17.00
N ASN A 169 12.62 3.74 -17.96
CA ASN A 169 12.42 3.00 -19.22
C ASN A 169 12.25 1.48 -19.02
N LYS A 170 12.91 0.91 -18.01
CA LYS A 170 12.81 -0.53 -17.66
C LYS A 170 11.69 -0.76 -16.65
N ASN A 171 10.42 -0.61 -17.08
CA ASN A 171 9.27 -0.81 -16.21
C ASN A 171 8.25 -1.80 -16.80
N SER A 172 7.42 -2.36 -15.94
CA SER A 172 6.25 -3.15 -16.35
C SER A 172 5.10 -2.93 -15.38
N ILE A 173 3.87 -3.01 -15.89
CA ILE A 173 2.65 -2.86 -15.11
C ILE A 173 1.98 -4.23 -14.97
N LYS A 174 1.60 -4.60 -13.76
CA LYS A 174 0.86 -5.82 -13.44
C LYS A 174 -0.36 -5.47 -12.58
N LYS A 175 -1.39 -6.29 -12.63
CA LYS A 175 -2.59 -6.14 -11.81
C LYS A 175 -2.60 -7.18 -10.70
N PHE A 176 -2.91 -6.73 -9.49
CA PHE A 176 -3.24 -7.56 -8.33
C PHE A 176 -4.73 -7.45 -8.06
N SER A 177 -5.39 -8.55 -7.82
CA SER A 177 -6.79 -8.57 -7.39
C SER A 177 -6.97 -9.53 -6.22
N PHE A 178 -7.82 -9.15 -5.28
CA PHE A 178 -8.20 -9.94 -4.12
C PHE A 178 -9.71 -9.84 -3.88
N LYS A 179 -10.41 -10.98 -3.96
CA LYS A 179 -11.85 -11.05 -3.71
C LYS A 179 -12.15 -10.81 -2.23
N VAL A 180 -12.92 -9.76 -1.96
CA VAL A 180 -13.36 -9.38 -0.63
C VAL A 180 -14.81 -9.78 -0.44
N THR A 181 -15.08 -10.48 0.65
CA THR A 181 -16.40 -10.75 1.17
C THR A 181 -16.46 -10.22 2.60
N ILE A 182 -17.34 -9.27 2.87
CA ILE A 182 -17.41 -8.58 4.16
C ILE A 182 -18.86 -8.29 4.53
N THR A 183 -19.21 -8.40 5.82
CA THR A 183 -20.55 -8.00 6.27
C THR A 183 -20.71 -6.47 6.19
N LYS A 184 -21.91 -6.00 5.84
CA LYS A 184 -22.24 -4.58 5.81
C LYS A 184 -21.94 -3.90 7.15
N LYS A 185 -22.25 -4.54 8.28
CA LYS A 185 -21.94 -4.04 9.64
C LYS A 185 -20.43 -3.77 9.80
N LYS A 186 -19.58 -4.71 9.39
CA LYS A 186 -18.12 -4.56 9.47
C LYS A 186 -17.61 -3.47 8.52
N TYR A 187 -18.18 -3.38 7.32
CA TYR A 187 -17.80 -2.34 6.35
C TYR A 187 -18.16 -0.94 6.86
N ILE A 188 -19.36 -0.76 7.43
CA ILE A 188 -19.78 0.50 8.07
C ILE A 188 -18.78 0.89 9.17
N LYS A 189 -18.40 -0.06 10.04
CA LYS A 189 -17.40 0.21 11.09
C LYS A 189 -16.05 0.66 10.54
N MET A 190 -15.66 0.17 9.39
CA MET A 190 -14.43 0.62 8.70
C MET A 190 -14.60 2.06 8.17
N ILE A 191 -15.75 2.44 7.63
CA ILE A 191 -16.03 3.81 7.21
C ILE A 191 -15.99 4.77 8.39
N GLU A 192 -16.61 4.42 9.52
CA GLU A 192 -16.53 5.18 10.78
C GLU A 192 -15.09 5.40 11.22
N ASN A 193 -14.26 4.38 11.11
CA ASN A 193 -12.83 4.43 11.45
C ASN A 193 -11.95 5.02 10.33
N ARG A 194 -12.55 5.55 9.27
CA ARG A 194 -11.85 6.22 8.15
C ARG A 194 -10.71 5.38 7.58
N TYR A 195 -10.98 4.12 7.24
CA TYR A 195 -9.99 3.10 6.83
C TYR A 195 -9.20 3.44 5.56
N ILE A 196 -9.57 4.45 4.83
CA ILE A 196 -8.92 4.91 3.59
C ILE A 196 -8.74 6.43 3.62
N SER A 197 -7.63 6.94 3.06
CA SER A 197 -7.27 8.37 3.06
C SER A 197 -8.35 9.28 2.50
N THR A 198 -9.15 8.80 1.55
CA THR A 198 -10.30 9.50 0.98
C THR A 198 -11.29 9.97 2.05
N LEU A 199 -11.43 9.23 3.16
CA LEU A 199 -12.39 9.52 4.23
C LEU A 199 -11.88 10.51 5.29
N LEU A 200 -10.58 10.82 5.32
CA LEU A 200 -9.96 11.59 6.41
C LEU A 200 -10.56 12.97 6.63
N ASN A 201 -10.88 13.67 5.54
CA ASN A 201 -11.34 15.05 5.59
C ASN A 201 -12.88 15.20 5.55
N PHE A 202 -13.64 14.11 5.67
CA PHE A 202 -15.08 14.21 5.80
C PHE A 202 -15.48 14.64 7.22
N ARG A 203 -16.48 15.50 7.33
CA ARG A 203 -17.12 15.85 8.61
C ARG A 203 -17.92 14.65 9.12
N LEU A 204 -18.19 14.62 10.43
CA LEU A 204 -18.99 13.54 11.03
C LEU A 204 -20.37 13.40 10.39
N LYS A 205 -21.04 14.52 10.10
CA LYS A 205 -22.34 14.53 9.39
C LYS A 205 -22.26 13.88 8.01
N GLU A 206 -21.20 14.15 7.24
CA GLU A 206 -20.99 13.57 5.90
C GLU A 206 -20.73 12.04 5.97
N ILE A 207 -19.99 11.59 6.98
CA ILE A 207 -19.80 10.16 7.25
C ILE A 207 -21.13 9.50 7.64
N SER A 208 -21.89 10.10 8.55
CA SER A 208 -23.20 9.57 8.97
C SER A 208 -24.17 9.46 7.81
N HIS A 209 -24.29 10.49 6.98
CA HIS A 209 -25.11 10.47 5.77
C HIS A 209 -24.65 9.38 4.79
N GLY A 210 -23.34 9.31 4.53
CA GLY A 210 -22.76 8.27 3.68
C GLY A 210 -22.98 6.84 4.20
N ILE A 211 -23.00 6.65 5.53
CA ILE A 211 -23.35 5.35 6.13
C ILE A 211 -24.80 4.97 5.82
N ASN A 212 -25.74 5.92 5.86
CA ASN A 212 -27.13 5.65 5.49
C ASN A 212 -27.26 5.28 4.01
N GLU A 213 -26.51 5.93 3.11
CA GLU A 213 -26.43 5.50 1.71
C GLU A 213 -25.88 4.06 1.58
N ILE A 214 -24.86 3.68 2.32
CA ILE A 214 -24.32 2.31 2.32
C ILE A 214 -25.36 1.31 2.84
N LYS A 215 -26.09 1.66 3.90
CA LYS A 215 -27.14 0.80 4.48
C LYS A 215 -28.26 0.50 3.47
N SER A 216 -28.70 1.48 2.69
CA SER A 216 -29.74 1.33 1.68
C SER A 216 -29.26 0.65 0.40
N LYS A 217 -28.03 0.96 -0.04
CA LYS A 217 -27.50 0.54 -1.35
C LYS A 217 -27.00 -0.90 -1.38
N TYR A 218 -26.41 -1.38 -0.29
CA TYR A 218 -25.73 -2.68 -0.28
C TYR A 218 -26.46 -3.72 0.54
N SER A 219 -26.40 -4.99 0.12
CA SER A 219 -26.93 -6.15 0.83
C SER A 219 -26.18 -6.40 2.15
N GLN A 220 -26.66 -7.35 2.99
CA GLN A 220 -26.03 -7.68 4.27
C GLN A 220 -24.58 -8.18 4.13
N THR A 221 -24.28 -8.81 2.99
CA THR A 221 -22.91 -9.20 2.62
C THR A 221 -22.51 -8.43 1.37
N ILE A 222 -21.36 -7.78 1.44
CA ILE A 222 -20.79 -6.97 0.36
C ILE A 222 -19.66 -7.75 -0.28
N HIS A 223 -19.69 -7.89 -1.61
CA HIS A 223 -18.67 -8.54 -2.42
C HIS A 223 -18.05 -7.52 -3.37
N PHE A 224 -16.73 -7.52 -3.48
CA PHE A 224 -16.01 -6.69 -4.45
C PHE A 224 -14.57 -7.19 -4.61
N ASP A 225 -13.91 -6.78 -5.65
CA ASP A 225 -12.48 -7.03 -5.84
C ASP A 225 -11.66 -5.83 -5.38
N ASP A 226 -10.73 -6.06 -4.43
CA ASP A 226 -9.69 -5.09 -4.09
C ASP A 226 -8.59 -5.17 -5.15
N LYS A 227 -8.58 -4.21 -6.09
CA LYS A 227 -7.73 -4.20 -7.25
C LYS A 227 -6.62 -3.16 -7.10
N LEU A 228 -5.37 -3.60 -7.29
CA LEU A 228 -4.20 -2.73 -7.29
C LEU A 228 -3.45 -2.81 -8.62
N ILE A 229 -2.91 -1.69 -9.04
CA ILE A 229 -1.87 -1.62 -10.07
C ILE A 229 -0.52 -1.78 -9.38
N CYS A 230 0.30 -2.67 -9.89
CA CYS A 230 1.69 -2.86 -9.48
C CYS A 230 2.60 -2.37 -10.61
N LEU A 231 3.32 -1.27 -10.37
CA LEU A 231 4.38 -0.81 -11.25
C LEU A 231 5.70 -1.40 -10.75
N ILE A 232 6.40 -2.14 -11.62
CA ILE A 232 7.67 -2.80 -11.32
C ILE A 232 8.77 -2.05 -12.08
N LEU A 233 9.75 -1.54 -11.35
CA LEU A 233 10.93 -0.88 -11.91
C LEU A 233 12.14 -1.78 -11.66
N ASN A 234 12.87 -2.10 -12.72
CA ASN A 234 14.11 -2.89 -12.64
C ASN A 234 15.31 -1.93 -12.61
N LYS A 235 16.35 -2.32 -11.91
CA LYS A 235 17.62 -1.58 -11.94
C LYS A 235 18.29 -1.62 -13.31
#